data_43f71dce87a596a844b8400e0142ce32
#
_entry.id   43f71dce87a596a844b8400e0142ce32
#
_cell.length_a   1.000
_cell.length_b   1.000
_cell.length_c   1.000
_cell.angle_alpha   90.00
_cell.angle_beta   90.00
_cell.angle_gamma   90.00
#
_symmetry.space_group_name_H-M   'P 1'
#
loop_
_entity.id
_entity.type
_entity.pdbx_description
1 polymer ?
#
loop_
_entity_poly.entity_id
_entity_poly.type
_entity_poly.pdbx_seq_one_letter_code
_entity_poly.pdbx_strand_id
1 'polypeptide(L)'
;AQIQTKPALYQQSQANIWTDPYLSQKMLEAHLDEASDGATRRKDFVRQSAAWIASQLPPQQYPQLLDLGCGPGIYAELFARQGYQVSGIDFSVRSLDYAKQSAAEKGLAIQYRQGDLL
;
A
#
# COMPACT_ATOMS: atom_id res chain seq x y z
N ALA A 1 -8.64 -14.95 13.03
CA ALA A 1 -8.22 -14.64 13.33
C ALA A 1 -7.55 -14.47 14.24
N GLN A 2 -7.18 -14.56 14.46
CA GLN A 2 -6.69 -14.29 15.15
C GLN A 2 -5.77 -13.74 15.37
N ILE A 3 -5.53 -13.42 15.24
CA ILE A 3 -4.67 -12.71 15.17
C ILE A 3 -4.48 -12.06 16.19
N GLN A 4 -4.83 -12.11 16.80
CA GLN A 4 -4.64 -11.54 17.59
C GLN A 4 -4.02 -11.33 18.50
N THR A 5 -3.77 -11.61 18.76
CA THR A 5 -3.22 -11.51 19.89
C THR A 5 -1.94 -11.12 19.93
N LYS A 6 -1.32 -11.12 19.05
CA LYS A 6 -0.15 -10.76 19.06
C LYS A 6 -0.04 -9.75 19.73
N PRO A 7 0.47 -9.60 20.23
CA PRO A 7 0.59 -8.72 21.16
C PRO A 7 0.30 -7.36 20.80
N ALA A 8 -0.55 -6.76 21.54
CA ALA A 8 -0.84 -5.36 21.42
C ALA A 8 0.44 -4.54 21.55
N LEU A 9 1.37 -5.01 22.32
CA LEU A 9 2.64 -4.33 22.48
C LEU A 9 3.38 -4.20 21.15
N TYR A 10 3.40 -5.26 20.40
CA TYR A 10 4.03 -5.24 19.08
C TYR A 10 3.29 -4.30 18.13
N GLN A 11 1.99 -4.31 18.19
CA GLN A 11 1.18 -3.45 17.33
C GLN A 11 1.38 -1.98 17.67
N GLN A 12 1.47 -1.65 18.95
CA GLN A 12 1.73 -0.28 19.34
C GLN A 12 3.11 0.18 18.89
N SER A 13 4.07 -0.69 18.97
CA SER A 13 5.41 -0.37 18.52
C SER A 13 5.42 -0.05 17.04
N GLN A 14 4.73 -0.82 16.25
CA GLN A 14 4.64 -0.55 14.82
C GLN A 14 3.92 0.75 14.53
N ALA A 15 2.83 1.01 15.24
CA ALA A 15 2.10 2.24 15.06
C ALA A 15 2.97 3.45 15.37
N ASN A 16 3.78 3.37 16.43
CA ASN A 16 4.66 4.47 16.79
C ASN A 16 5.72 4.73 15.72
N ILE A 17 6.27 3.67 15.14
CA ILE A 17 7.24 3.83 14.07
C ILE A 17 6.62 4.58 12.89
N TRP A 18 5.42 4.19 12.49
CA TRP A 18 4.79 4.80 11.34
C TRP A 18 4.31 6.22 11.57
N THR A 19 4.05 6.59 12.84
CA THR A 19 3.59 7.94 13.13
C THR A 19 4.72 8.90 13.48
N ASP A 20 5.93 8.39 13.77
CA ASP A 20 7.08 9.25 14.03
C ASP A 20 7.51 9.93 12.73
N PRO A 21 7.58 11.27 12.69
CA PRO A 21 7.87 11.94 11.42
C PRO A 21 9.20 11.55 10.79
N TYR A 22 10.23 11.37 11.59
CA TYR A 22 11.54 11.01 11.06
C TYR A 22 11.54 9.58 10.55
N LEU A 23 11.04 8.65 11.37
CA LEU A 23 11.04 7.24 11.00
C LEU A 23 10.11 6.98 9.83
N SER A 24 8.94 7.61 9.81
CA SER A 24 8.03 7.41 8.69
C SER A 24 8.60 7.93 7.39
N GLN A 25 9.38 9.03 7.45
CA GLN A 25 10.05 9.52 6.26
C GLN A 25 11.08 8.51 5.75
N LYS A 26 11.87 7.93 6.67
CA LYS A 26 12.86 6.95 6.28
C LYS A 26 12.22 5.69 5.73
N MET A 27 11.11 5.26 6.31
CA MET A 27 10.40 4.09 5.81
C MET A 27 9.86 4.35 4.41
N LEU A 28 9.32 5.54 4.19
CA LEU A 28 8.83 5.90 2.86
C LEU A 28 9.96 5.91 1.85
N GLU A 29 11.10 6.50 2.20
CA GLU A 29 12.26 6.53 1.32
C GLU A 29 12.72 5.13 0.98
N ALA A 30 12.70 4.23 1.96
CA ALA A 30 13.09 2.85 1.71
C ALA A 30 12.14 2.15 0.74
N HIS A 31 10.84 2.42 0.87
CA HIS A 31 9.86 1.87 -0.07
C HIS A 31 10.06 2.39 -1.48
N LEU A 32 10.46 3.64 -1.61
CA LEU A 32 10.57 4.29 -2.91
C LEU A 32 11.96 4.13 -3.52
N ASP A 33 12.95 3.75 -2.70
CA ASP A 33 14.31 3.60 -3.18
C ASP A 33 14.43 2.31 -3.95
N GLU A 34 14.36 2.43 -5.23
CA GLU A 34 14.45 1.27 -6.10
C GLU A 34 15.69 1.30 -6.92
N ALA A 35 16.73 1.93 -6.41
CA ALA A 35 17.96 2.04 -7.14
C ALA A 35 18.77 0.75 -7.11
N SER A 36 18.49 -0.16 -6.21
CA SER A 36 19.28 -1.37 -6.08
C SER A 36 18.79 -2.45 -7.04
N ASP A 37 19.65 -3.43 -7.28
CA ASP A 37 19.28 -4.57 -8.11
C ASP A 37 18.13 -5.36 -7.52
N GLY A 38 18.11 -5.45 -6.19
CA GLY A 38 17.02 -6.14 -5.52
C GLY A 38 15.70 -5.45 -5.75
N ALA A 39 15.72 -4.14 -5.92
CA ALA A 39 14.50 -3.38 -6.16
C ALA A 39 13.89 -3.71 -7.52
N THR A 40 14.72 -3.91 -8.52
CA THR A 40 14.22 -4.28 -9.85
C THR A 40 13.46 -5.59 -9.80
N ARG A 41 14.02 -6.59 -9.11
CA ARG A 41 13.34 -7.87 -8.97
C ARG A 41 12.08 -7.74 -8.15
N ARG A 42 12.08 -6.86 -7.15
CA ARG A 42 10.89 -6.62 -6.36
C ARG A 42 9.78 -6.02 -7.20
N LYS A 43 10.11 -5.11 -8.09
CA LYS A 43 9.11 -4.54 -8.99
C LYS A 43 8.48 -5.60 -9.87
N ASP A 44 9.30 -6.50 -10.38
CA ASP A 44 8.78 -7.58 -11.22
C ASP A 44 7.87 -8.50 -10.43
N PHE A 45 8.26 -8.82 -9.21
CA PHE A 45 7.44 -9.65 -8.35
C PHE A 45 6.10 -8.99 -8.06
N VAL A 46 6.12 -7.70 -7.77
CA VAL A 46 4.89 -6.96 -7.47
C VAL A 46 3.96 -6.95 -8.68
N ARG A 47 4.51 -6.71 -9.86
CA ARG A 47 3.69 -6.72 -11.08
C ARG A 47 3.11 -8.10 -11.35
N GLN A 48 3.91 -9.13 -11.19
CA GLN A 48 3.45 -10.49 -11.40
C GLN A 48 2.38 -10.88 -10.40
N SER A 49 2.55 -10.47 -9.15
CA SER A 49 1.57 -10.76 -8.11
C SER A 49 0.25 -10.07 -8.40
N ALA A 50 0.29 -8.80 -8.80
CA ALA A 50 -0.92 -8.07 -9.12
C ALA A 50 -1.63 -8.68 -10.34
N ALA A 51 -0.86 -9.08 -11.36
CA ALA A 51 -1.43 -9.70 -12.53
C ALA A 51 -2.08 -11.04 -12.20
N TRP A 52 -1.43 -11.82 -11.33
CA TRP A 52 -1.98 -13.10 -10.93
C TRP A 52 -3.30 -12.92 -10.19
N ILE A 53 -3.35 -11.97 -9.27
CA ILE A 53 -4.58 -11.68 -8.53
C ILE A 53 -5.68 -11.29 -9.49
N ALA A 54 -5.38 -10.43 -10.46
CA ALA A 54 -6.39 -10.00 -11.41
C ALA A 54 -6.88 -11.15 -12.28
N SER A 55 -6.04 -12.15 -12.53
CA SER A 55 -6.46 -13.31 -13.28
C SER A 55 -7.38 -14.23 -12.48
N GLN A 56 -7.19 -14.28 -11.15
CA GLN A 56 -8.01 -15.11 -10.28
C GLN A 56 -9.29 -14.42 -9.86
N LEU A 57 -9.23 -13.11 -9.68
CA LEU A 57 -10.35 -12.31 -9.20
C LEU A 57 -10.52 -11.12 -10.14
N PRO A 58 -10.99 -11.36 -11.37
CA PRO A 58 -11.01 -10.28 -12.37
C PRO A 58 -11.90 -9.11 -11.95
N PRO A 59 -11.50 -7.89 -12.30
CA PRO A 59 -12.24 -6.70 -11.87
C PRO A 59 -13.65 -6.65 -12.44
N GLN A 60 -13.94 -7.36 -13.51
CA GLN A 60 -15.30 -7.43 -14.05
C GLN A 60 -16.27 -8.11 -13.09
N GLN A 61 -15.76 -9.07 -12.31
CA GLN A 61 -16.58 -9.77 -11.33
C GLN A 61 -16.37 -9.24 -9.92
N TYR A 62 -15.18 -8.73 -9.61
CA TYR A 62 -14.82 -8.26 -8.30
C TYR A 62 -14.27 -6.84 -8.42
N PRO A 63 -15.14 -5.86 -8.67
CA PRO A 63 -14.68 -4.51 -9.02
C PRO A 63 -14.06 -3.73 -7.87
N GLN A 64 -14.42 -4.02 -6.63
CA GLN A 64 -13.95 -3.23 -5.50
C GLN A 64 -12.81 -3.93 -4.79
N LEU A 65 -11.76 -3.18 -4.51
CA LEU A 65 -10.56 -3.72 -3.87
C LEU A 65 -10.13 -2.81 -2.75
N LEU A 66 -9.92 -3.38 -1.58
CA LEU A 66 -9.46 -2.65 -0.41
C LEU A 66 -8.05 -3.09 -0.08
N ASP A 67 -7.12 -2.14 -0.06
CA ASP A 67 -5.72 -2.38 0.23
C ASP A 67 -5.42 -1.93 1.64
N LEU A 68 -5.34 -2.87 2.57
CA LEU A 68 -5.05 -2.58 3.97
C LEU A 68 -3.54 -2.49 4.17
N GLY A 69 -3.10 -1.35 4.73
CA GLY A 69 -1.67 -1.12 4.86
C GLY A 69 -1.06 -0.74 3.52
N CYS A 70 -1.72 0.15 2.78
CA CYS A 70 -1.36 0.41 1.40
C CYS A 70 -0.02 1.13 1.21
N GLY A 71 0.51 1.77 2.26
CA GLY A 71 1.76 2.51 2.16
C GLY A 71 1.72 3.57 1.08
N PRO A 72 2.79 3.69 0.27
CA PRO A 72 2.83 4.71 -0.78
C PRO A 72 2.02 4.37 -2.02
N GLY A 73 1.29 3.27 -2.01
CA GLY A 73 0.31 2.98 -3.05
C GLY A 73 0.82 2.19 -4.25
N ILE A 74 1.91 1.45 -4.09
CA ILE A 74 2.49 0.72 -5.22
C ILE A 74 1.50 -0.31 -5.77
N TYR A 75 0.96 -1.18 -4.90
CA TYR A 75 -0.03 -2.15 -5.34
C TYR A 75 -1.34 -1.48 -5.72
N ALA A 76 -1.76 -0.47 -4.95
CA ALA A 76 -3.02 0.20 -5.21
C ALA A 76 -3.05 0.78 -6.63
N GLU A 77 -1.94 1.39 -7.06
CA GLU A 77 -1.89 1.95 -8.40
C GLU A 77 -1.94 0.87 -9.48
N LEU A 78 -1.28 -0.25 -9.25
CA LEU A 78 -1.32 -1.34 -10.21
C LEU A 78 -2.73 -1.89 -10.37
N PHE A 79 -3.44 -2.07 -9.25
CA PHE A 79 -4.80 -2.58 -9.30
C PHE A 79 -5.74 -1.56 -9.95
N ALA A 80 -5.53 -0.27 -9.68
CA ALA A 80 -6.35 0.74 -10.32
C ALA A 80 -6.18 0.71 -11.84
N ARG A 81 -4.97 0.49 -12.31
CA ARG A 81 -4.71 0.39 -13.74
C ARG A 81 -5.34 -0.85 -14.35
N GLN A 82 -5.56 -1.87 -13.56
CA GLN A 82 -6.20 -3.10 -14.04
C GLN A 82 -7.71 -3.01 -14.07
N GLY A 83 -8.27 -1.91 -13.57
CA GLY A 83 -9.71 -1.69 -13.63
C GLY A 83 -10.46 -1.82 -12.33
N TYR A 84 -9.77 -2.07 -11.22
CA TYR A 84 -10.43 -2.13 -9.92
C TYR A 84 -10.73 -0.72 -9.41
N GLN A 85 -11.79 -0.62 -8.63
CA GLN A 85 -12.08 0.56 -7.82
C GLN A 85 -11.36 0.36 -6.49
N VAL A 86 -10.26 1.07 -6.30
CA VAL A 86 -9.34 0.81 -5.19
C VAL A 86 -9.54 1.81 -4.08
N SER A 87 -9.56 1.30 -2.85
CA SER A 87 -9.47 2.11 -1.64
C SER A 87 -8.26 1.62 -0.85
N GLY A 88 -7.48 2.54 -0.32
CA GLY A 88 -6.32 2.21 0.48
C GLY A 88 -6.39 2.82 1.86
N ILE A 89 -5.96 2.08 2.86
CA ILE A 89 -5.93 2.53 4.25
C ILE A 89 -4.55 2.28 4.81
N ASP A 90 -4.02 3.28 5.51
CA ASP A 90 -2.72 3.14 6.14
C ASP A 90 -2.63 4.05 7.36
N PHE A 91 -1.74 3.72 8.30
CA PHE A 91 -1.48 4.56 9.46
C PHE A 91 -0.72 5.83 9.09
N SER A 92 0.19 5.74 8.16
CA SER A 92 1.17 6.78 7.91
C SER A 92 0.58 7.87 7.03
N VAL A 93 0.37 9.04 7.63
CA VAL A 93 -0.10 10.19 6.87
C VAL A 93 0.90 10.55 5.77
N ARG A 94 2.19 10.44 6.07
CA ARG A 94 3.23 10.78 5.08
C ARG A 94 3.16 9.86 3.86
N SER A 95 2.99 8.56 4.09
CA SER A 95 2.84 7.63 2.97
C SER A 95 1.57 7.90 2.18
N LEU A 96 0.48 8.20 2.89
CA LEU A 96 -0.79 8.50 2.22
C LEU A 96 -0.72 9.79 1.41
N ASP A 97 -0.04 10.81 1.93
CA ASP A 97 0.12 12.06 1.18
C ASP A 97 0.88 11.79 -0.11
N TYR A 98 1.93 10.98 -0.04
CA TYR A 98 2.64 10.59 -1.25
C TYR A 98 1.74 9.81 -2.19
N ALA A 99 0.99 8.85 -1.65
CA ALA A 99 0.12 8.00 -2.47
C ALA A 99 -0.94 8.83 -3.18
N LYS A 100 -1.54 9.78 -2.46
CA LYS A 100 -2.55 10.66 -3.06
C LYS A 100 -1.96 11.50 -4.17
N GLN A 101 -0.80 12.07 -3.94
CA GLN A 101 -0.16 12.92 -4.94
C GLN A 101 0.23 12.09 -6.15
N SER A 102 0.81 10.92 -5.93
CA SER A 102 1.22 10.05 -7.03
C SER A 102 0.03 9.65 -7.89
N ALA A 103 -1.08 9.26 -7.25
CA ALA A 103 -2.27 8.88 -7.99
C ALA A 103 -2.83 10.04 -8.79
N ALA A 104 -2.84 11.23 -8.20
CA ALA A 104 -3.35 12.42 -8.89
C ALA A 104 -2.50 12.74 -10.11
N GLU A 105 -1.18 12.65 -9.99
CA GLU A 105 -0.28 12.93 -11.10
C GLU A 105 -0.45 11.93 -12.23
N LYS A 106 -0.86 10.72 -11.92
CA LYS A 106 -1.03 9.66 -12.90
C LYS A 106 -2.46 9.51 -13.38
N GLY A 107 -3.36 10.34 -12.88
CA GLY A 107 -4.76 10.30 -13.28
C GLY A 107 -5.50 9.09 -12.78
N LEU A 108 -5.09 8.54 -11.65
CA LEU A 108 -5.72 7.35 -11.08
C LEU A 108 -6.68 7.75 -9.96
N ALA A 109 -7.90 7.22 -10.01
CA ALA A 109 -8.92 7.53 -9.02
C ALA A 109 -8.88 6.50 -7.92
N ILE A 110 -8.08 6.76 -6.88
CA ILE A 110 -7.95 5.87 -5.74
C ILE A 110 -8.34 6.65 -4.50
N GLN A 111 -9.14 6.03 -3.63
CA GLN A 111 -9.54 6.65 -2.38
C GLN A 111 -8.58 6.20 -1.29
N TYR A 112 -7.84 7.15 -0.72
CA TYR A 112 -6.92 6.86 0.36
C TYR A 112 -7.42 7.46 1.65
N ARG A 113 -7.30 6.70 2.74
CA ARG A 113 -7.77 7.14 4.05
C ARG A 113 -6.80 6.70 5.12
N GLN A 114 -6.55 7.60 6.07
CA GLN A 114 -5.79 7.23 7.25
C GLN A 114 -6.68 6.40 8.17
N GLY A 115 -6.14 5.34 8.68
CA GLY A 115 -6.89 4.51 9.59
C GLY A 115 -5.99 3.63 10.42
N ASP A 116 -6.53 3.26 11.58
CA ASP A 116 -5.89 2.33 12.47
C ASP A 116 -6.43 0.95 12.13
N LEU A 117 -5.58 0.11 11.62
CA LEU A 117 -5.97 -1.24 11.22
C LEU A 117 -6.07 -2.19 12.40
N LEU A 118 -5.64 -1.74 13.56
CA LEU A 118 -5.61 -2.55 14.75
C LEU A 118 -6.79 -2.30 15.64
#